data_2be78629d6cc51c2255ba0ddf638f398
#
_entry.id   2be78629d6cc51c2255ba0ddf638f398
#
_cell.length_a   1.000
_cell.length_b   1.000
_cell.length_c   1.000
_cell.angle_alpha   90.00
_cell.angle_beta   90.00
_cell.angle_gamma   90.00
#
_symmetry.space_group_name_H-M   'P 1'
#
loop_
_entity.id
_entity.type
_entity.pdbx_description
1 polymer ?
#
loop_
_entity_poly.entity_id
_entity_poly.type
_entity_poly.pdbx_seq_one_letter_code
_entity_poly.pdbx_strand_id
1 'polypeptide(L)'
;MSKKPAALIILDGFGLRNETVGNAVALAKKPNFDRYWNQYPHQTLTASGEAVGLPDGQMGNSEVGHLNIGAGRIVYQSLTRVNVAIREGEFERNQTFLDAISNAKENDKALHLFGLLSDGGVHSHINHLFALLKLAKKEGLTKVYIHGFLDGRDVGPQTAKTYINQLNDQIKEIGVGEIASISGRYYSMDRDKRWDRVEKAYRAMAYGEGPSYRSALDVVDDSYANGIYDEFVIPSVITKENGEPVAKIQDGDSVIFYNFRPDRAIQISNTFTNKDFRDFDRGENYPKNLHFVCLTHFSETVDGYVAFKPINLDNTVGEVLSQHGLKQLRIAETEKYPHVTFFMSGGREAEFPG
;
A
#
# COMPACT_ATOMS: atom_id res chain seq x y z
N MET A 1 -21.73 -15.06 44.33
CA MET A 1 -21.27 -16.10 43.42
C MET A 1 -19.76 -16.01 43.31
N SER A 2 -19.01 -17.10 43.46
CA SER A 2 -17.56 -17.08 43.26
C SER A 2 -17.28 -16.78 41.80
N LYS A 3 -16.43 -15.75 41.53
CA LYS A 3 -15.99 -15.44 40.18
C LYS A 3 -15.23 -16.64 39.61
N LYS A 4 -15.68 -17.21 38.51
CA LYS A 4 -14.95 -18.27 37.80
C LYS A 4 -14.02 -17.61 36.79
N PRO A 5 -12.71 -17.85 36.84
CA PRO A 5 -11.78 -17.31 35.83
C PRO A 5 -12.02 -18.04 34.49
N ALA A 6 -11.81 -17.29 33.39
CA ALA A 6 -11.71 -17.83 32.05
C ALA A 6 -10.28 -17.67 31.56
N ALA A 7 -9.77 -18.63 30.78
CA ALA A 7 -8.45 -18.55 30.18
C ALA A 7 -8.54 -18.75 28.66
N LEU A 8 -7.90 -17.87 27.90
CA LEU A 8 -7.62 -18.04 26.48
C LEU A 8 -6.16 -18.48 26.36
N ILE A 9 -5.93 -19.68 25.84
CA ILE A 9 -4.60 -20.24 25.63
C ILE A 9 -4.35 -20.32 24.14
N ILE A 10 -3.36 -19.58 23.64
CA ILE A 10 -2.99 -19.53 22.24
C ILE A 10 -1.74 -20.39 22.04
N LEU A 11 -1.87 -21.46 21.25
CA LEU A 11 -0.76 -22.32 20.82
C LEU A 11 -0.30 -21.79 19.44
N ASP A 12 0.54 -20.76 19.46
CA ASP A 12 1.00 -20.08 18.26
C ASP A 12 1.86 -21.02 17.39
N GLY A 13 1.56 -21.07 16.10
CA GLY A 13 2.21 -21.99 15.16
C GLY A 13 1.72 -23.45 15.23
N PHE A 14 0.76 -23.77 16.10
CA PHE A 14 0.20 -25.12 16.24
C PHE A 14 -0.88 -25.36 15.17
N GLY A 15 -0.45 -25.69 13.94
CA GLY A 15 -1.35 -25.97 12.82
C GLY A 15 -1.80 -27.43 12.75
N LEU A 16 -2.93 -27.66 12.09
CA LEU A 16 -3.50 -28.99 11.88
C LEU A 16 -3.19 -29.45 10.44
N ARG A 17 -2.55 -30.62 10.32
CA ARG A 17 -2.27 -31.31 9.07
C ARG A 17 -2.20 -32.82 9.32
N ASN A 18 -2.75 -33.64 8.42
CA ASN A 18 -2.82 -35.07 8.59
C ASN A 18 -1.48 -35.80 8.30
N GLU A 19 -0.66 -35.25 7.40
CA GLU A 19 0.64 -35.83 7.09
C GLU A 19 1.59 -35.73 8.27
N THR A 20 2.36 -36.77 8.51
CA THR A 20 3.32 -36.85 9.60
C THR A 20 4.72 -36.39 9.23
N VAL A 21 5.09 -36.45 7.92
CA VAL A 21 6.41 -36.07 7.46
C VAL A 21 6.61 -34.55 7.63
N GLY A 22 7.63 -34.17 8.42
CA GLY A 22 7.91 -32.77 8.73
C GLY A 22 6.84 -32.09 9.62
N ASN A 23 5.99 -32.87 10.32
CA ASN A 23 4.91 -32.35 11.15
C ASN A 23 5.13 -32.71 12.63
N ALA A 24 5.79 -31.80 13.34
CA ALA A 24 6.08 -31.97 14.76
C ALA A 24 4.80 -32.09 15.63
N VAL A 25 3.73 -31.35 15.25
CA VAL A 25 2.44 -31.40 15.96
C VAL A 25 1.82 -32.79 15.89
N ALA A 26 1.82 -33.42 14.70
CA ALA A 26 1.27 -34.76 14.52
C ALA A 26 2.10 -35.83 15.26
N LEU A 27 3.43 -35.66 15.31
CA LEU A 27 4.36 -36.61 15.92
C LEU A 27 4.50 -36.46 17.44
N ALA A 28 4.11 -35.31 18.00
CA ALA A 28 4.27 -35.02 19.42
C ALA A 28 3.37 -35.89 20.29
N LYS A 29 3.88 -36.26 21.47
CA LYS A 29 3.07 -36.86 22.53
C LYS A 29 2.24 -35.77 23.21
N LYS A 30 0.97 -35.64 22.86
CA LYS A 30 0.05 -34.58 23.33
C LYS A 30 -1.25 -35.15 23.93
N PRO A 31 -1.19 -36.05 24.96
CA PRO A 31 -2.35 -36.79 25.42
C PRO A 31 -3.48 -35.90 25.96
N ASN A 32 -3.16 -34.75 26.55
CA ASN A 32 -4.17 -33.82 27.04
C ASN A 32 -4.87 -33.08 25.90
N PHE A 33 -4.14 -32.63 24.89
CA PHE A 33 -4.72 -32.02 23.69
C PHE A 33 -5.64 -33.01 22.98
N ASP A 34 -5.17 -34.25 22.73
CA ASP A 34 -5.96 -35.30 22.09
C ASP A 34 -7.23 -35.64 22.87
N ARG A 35 -7.13 -35.69 24.20
CA ARG A 35 -8.30 -35.88 25.07
C ARG A 35 -9.29 -34.73 24.94
N TYR A 36 -8.86 -33.49 25.02
CA TYR A 36 -9.74 -32.32 24.91
C TYR A 36 -10.36 -32.22 23.52
N TRP A 37 -9.60 -32.48 22.47
CA TRP A 37 -10.10 -32.54 21.11
C TRP A 37 -11.25 -33.54 20.95
N ASN A 38 -11.15 -34.71 21.57
CA ASN A 38 -12.16 -35.73 21.45
C ASN A 38 -13.38 -35.51 22.40
N GLN A 39 -13.21 -34.78 23.48
CA GLN A 39 -14.24 -34.67 24.53
C GLN A 39 -15.04 -33.37 24.50
N TYR A 40 -14.47 -32.31 23.94
CA TYR A 40 -15.08 -30.97 23.97
C TYR A 40 -15.41 -30.47 22.55
N PRO A 41 -16.39 -29.54 22.43
CA PRO A 41 -16.68 -28.90 21.17
C PRO A 41 -15.45 -28.20 20.61
N HIS A 42 -15.19 -28.40 19.34
CA HIS A 42 -14.07 -27.75 18.63
C HIS A 42 -14.44 -27.48 17.19
N GLN A 43 -13.72 -26.57 16.58
CA GLN A 43 -13.78 -26.26 15.14
C GLN A 43 -12.43 -25.79 14.63
N THR A 44 -12.26 -25.81 13.33
CA THR A 44 -11.05 -25.28 12.67
C THR A 44 -11.28 -23.86 12.20
N LEU A 45 -10.20 -23.07 12.20
CA LEU A 45 -10.16 -21.72 11.64
C LEU A 45 -9.14 -21.69 10.51
N THR A 46 -9.41 -20.86 9.48
CA THR A 46 -8.42 -20.56 8.45
C THR A 46 -7.45 -19.50 9.01
N ALA A 47 -6.15 -19.84 8.99
CA ALA A 47 -5.09 -18.99 9.54
C ALA A 47 -4.20 -18.38 8.45
N SER A 48 -4.73 -18.16 7.21
CA SER A 48 -3.99 -17.64 6.08
C SER A 48 -4.92 -16.84 5.14
N GLY A 49 -4.33 -16.08 4.27
CA GLY A 49 -5.04 -15.33 3.24
C GLY A 49 -6.05 -14.34 3.78
N GLU A 50 -7.10 -14.07 3.02
CA GLU A 50 -8.09 -13.04 3.32
C GLU A 50 -8.85 -13.30 4.63
N ALA A 51 -8.98 -14.56 5.06
CA ALA A 51 -9.59 -14.92 6.34
C ALA A 51 -8.86 -14.34 7.57
N VAL A 52 -7.62 -13.90 7.40
CA VAL A 52 -6.83 -13.22 8.45
C VAL A 52 -6.36 -11.82 8.00
N GLY A 53 -6.96 -11.28 6.95
CA GLY A 53 -6.68 -9.93 6.46
C GLY A 53 -5.44 -9.80 5.55
N LEU A 54 -4.89 -10.91 5.09
CA LEU A 54 -3.74 -10.98 4.18
C LEU A 54 -4.18 -11.29 2.75
N PRO A 55 -3.35 -11.04 1.74
CA PRO A 55 -3.62 -11.49 0.37
C PRO A 55 -3.83 -13.01 0.30
N ASP A 56 -4.63 -13.45 -0.67
CA ASP A 56 -4.83 -14.89 -0.91
C ASP A 56 -3.51 -15.61 -1.17
N GLY A 57 -3.39 -16.82 -0.61
CA GLY A 57 -2.17 -17.62 -0.70
C GLY A 57 -1.05 -17.22 0.27
N GLN A 58 -1.17 -16.09 0.95
CA GLN A 58 -0.18 -15.68 1.96
C GLN A 58 -0.44 -16.39 3.29
N MET A 59 0.59 -17.04 3.82
CA MET A 59 0.56 -17.68 5.13
C MET A 59 0.38 -16.62 6.22
N GLY A 60 -0.46 -16.92 7.21
CA GLY A 60 -0.63 -16.08 8.40
C GLY A 60 0.63 -16.00 9.25
N ASN A 61 0.61 -15.05 10.18
CA ASN A 61 1.68 -14.84 11.14
C ASN A 61 1.10 -14.45 12.51
N SER A 62 1.96 -14.40 13.53
CA SER A 62 1.53 -14.10 14.90
C SER A 62 0.92 -12.72 15.05
N GLU A 63 1.41 -11.71 14.30
CA GLU A 63 0.95 -10.32 14.36
C GLU A 63 -0.52 -10.22 13.94
N VAL A 64 -0.83 -10.66 12.72
CA VAL A 64 -2.22 -10.60 12.23
C VAL A 64 -3.15 -11.52 12.99
N GLY A 65 -2.67 -12.69 13.45
CA GLY A 65 -3.46 -13.62 14.26
C GLY A 65 -3.90 -13.02 15.60
N HIS A 66 -2.97 -12.46 16.36
CA HIS A 66 -3.27 -11.82 17.65
C HIS A 66 -4.09 -10.54 17.46
N LEU A 67 -3.82 -9.77 16.38
CA LEU A 67 -4.61 -8.59 16.03
C LEU A 67 -6.09 -8.96 15.79
N ASN A 68 -6.36 -9.99 15.00
CA ASN A 68 -7.73 -10.45 14.71
C ASN A 68 -8.42 -11.02 15.95
N ILE A 69 -7.71 -11.81 16.77
CA ILE A 69 -8.25 -12.32 18.05
C ILE A 69 -8.61 -11.14 18.96
N GLY A 70 -7.72 -10.17 19.10
CA GLY A 70 -7.93 -8.99 19.92
C GLY A 70 -9.06 -8.08 19.43
N ALA A 71 -9.17 -7.90 18.12
CA ALA A 71 -10.19 -7.07 17.50
C ALA A 71 -11.57 -7.76 17.42
N GLY A 72 -11.62 -9.10 17.51
CA GLY A 72 -12.86 -9.87 17.34
C GLY A 72 -13.44 -9.82 15.91
N ARG A 73 -12.61 -9.40 14.94
CA ARG A 73 -12.98 -9.26 13.52
C ARG A 73 -11.75 -9.34 12.64
N ILE A 74 -11.95 -9.61 11.35
CA ILE A 74 -10.85 -9.57 10.36
C ILE A 74 -10.37 -8.14 10.19
N VAL A 75 -9.08 -7.92 10.39
CA VAL A 75 -8.40 -6.63 10.17
C VAL A 75 -7.59 -6.73 8.90
N TYR A 76 -8.09 -6.18 7.83
CA TYR A 76 -7.42 -6.20 6.54
C TYR A 76 -6.14 -5.36 6.54
N GLN A 77 -5.03 -5.97 6.12
CA GLN A 77 -3.79 -5.26 5.82
C GLN A 77 -3.97 -4.38 4.57
N SER A 78 -3.12 -3.37 4.40
CA SER A 78 -3.32 -2.31 3.41
C SER A 78 -3.62 -2.81 2.00
N LEU A 79 -2.84 -3.77 1.48
CA LEU A 79 -3.08 -4.35 0.16
C LEU A 79 -4.46 -5.02 0.06
N THR A 80 -4.76 -5.89 1.01
CA THR A 80 -6.03 -6.63 1.04
C THR A 80 -7.21 -5.67 1.22
N ARG A 81 -7.06 -4.65 2.07
CA ARG A 81 -8.09 -3.63 2.29
C ARG A 81 -8.47 -2.91 1.00
N VAL A 82 -7.48 -2.49 0.21
CA VAL A 82 -7.73 -1.82 -1.08
C VAL A 82 -8.33 -2.79 -2.09
N ASN A 83 -7.85 -4.04 -2.16
CA ASN A 83 -8.39 -5.06 -3.05
C ASN A 83 -9.87 -5.37 -2.74
N VAL A 84 -10.21 -5.51 -1.46
CA VAL A 84 -11.60 -5.71 -1.00
C VAL A 84 -12.46 -4.50 -1.36
N ALA A 85 -11.98 -3.29 -1.11
CA ALA A 85 -12.69 -2.06 -1.47
C ALA A 85 -12.98 -1.96 -2.98
N ILE A 86 -12.04 -2.38 -3.83
CA ILE A 86 -12.24 -2.45 -5.29
C ILE A 86 -13.32 -3.49 -5.62
N ARG A 87 -13.22 -4.70 -5.07
CA ARG A 87 -14.16 -5.80 -5.32
C ARG A 87 -15.60 -5.47 -4.90
N GLU A 88 -15.75 -4.78 -3.76
CA GLU A 88 -17.06 -4.43 -3.18
C GLU A 88 -17.59 -3.08 -3.68
N GLY A 89 -16.87 -2.41 -4.57
CA GLY A 89 -17.25 -1.11 -5.15
C GLY A 89 -17.14 0.07 -4.18
N GLU A 90 -16.51 -0.09 -3.02
CA GLU A 90 -16.24 1.00 -2.07
C GLU A 90 -15.16 1.94 -2.59
N PHE A 91 -14.20 1.41 -3.34
CA PHE A 91 -13.13 2.18 -3.97
C PHE A 91 -13.67 3.29 -4.88
N GLU A 92 -14.68 2.96 -5.68
CA GLU A 92 -15.31 3.92 -6.60
C GLU A 92 -16.18 4.97 -5.87
N ARG A 93 -16.59 4.70 -4.65
CA ARG A 93 -17.36 5.62 -3.79
C ARG A 93 -16.47 6.39 -2.81
N ASN A 94 -15.16 6.19 -2.85
CA ASN A 94 -14.24 6.89 -1.95
C ASN A 94 -14.25 8.39 -2.26
N GLN A 95 -14.77 9.18 -1.34
CA GLN A 95 -14.96 10.62 -1.51
C GLN A 95 -13.65 11.36 -1.81
N THR A 96 -12.52 10.93 -1.24
CA THR A 96 -11.23 11.56 -1.48
C THR A 96 -10.77 11.44 -2.94
N PHE A 97 -11.06 10.31 -3.60
CA PHE A 97 -10.79 10.15 -5.02
C PHE A 97 -11.75 10.98 -5.86
N LEU A 98 -13.03 10.99 -5.50
CA LEU A 98 -14.04 11.77 -6.20
C LEU A 98 -13.73 13.27 -6.11
N ASP A 99 -13.31 13.76 -4.96
CA ASP A 99 -12.92 15.17 -4.77
C ASP A 99 -11.71 15.55 -5.65
N ALA A 100 -10.70 14.68 -5.76
CA ALA A 100 -9.56 14.90 -6.64
C ALA A 100 -9.97 14.94 -8.13
N ILE A 101 -10.86 14.06 -8.52
CA ILE A 101 -11.40 14.00 -9.88
C ILE A 101 -12.25 15.23 -10.18
N SER A 102 -13.12 15.64 -9.24
CA SER A 102 -13.95 16.86 -9.37
C SER A 102 -13.07 18.10 -9.47
N ASN A 103 -12.02 18.22 -8.64
CA ASN A 103 -11.08 19.33 -8.74
C ASN A 103 -10.47 19.43 -10.15
N ALA A 104 -9.99 18.31 -10.70
CA ALA A 104 -9.43 18.29 -12.04
C ALA A 104 -10.46 18.67 -13.11
N LYS A 105 -11.67 18.14 -13.01
CA LYS A 105 -12.75 18.36 -13.98
C LYS A 105 -13.29 19.78 -13.96
N GLU A 106 -13.62 20.31 -12.79
CA GLU A 106 -14.27 21.61 -12.62
C GLU A 106 -13.33 22.78 -12.90
N ASN A 107 -12.03 22.62 -12.68
CA ASN A 107 -11.02 23.64 -12.88
C ASN A 107 -10.24 23.48 -14.18
N ASP A 108 -10.67 22.58 -15.08
CA ASP A 108 -9.95 22.22 -16.33
C ASP A 108 -8.49 21.82 -16.12
N LYS A 109 -8.22 21.14 -14.99
CA LYS A 109 -6.90 20.66 -14.59
C LYS A 109 -6.71 19.19 -14.98
N ALA A 110 -5.48 18.69 -14.79
CA ALA A 110 -5.14 17.29 -15.02
C ALA A 110 -5.25 16.46 -13.73
N LEU A 111 -5.46 15.16 -13.90
CA LEU A 111 -5.22 14.16 -12.88
C LEU A 111 -3.93 13.42 -13.17
N HIS A 112 -2.99 13.45 -12.24
CA HIS A 112 -1.74 12.71 -12.29
C HIS A 112 -1.77 11.52 -11.35
N LEU A 113 -1.47 10.34 -11.86
CA LEU A 113 -1.39 9.10 -11.11
C LEU A 113 0.07 8.66 -11.06
N PHE A 114 0.66 8.55 -9.88
CA PHE A 114 2.01 8.03 -9.79
C PHE A 114 2.18 6.99 -8.67
N GLY A 115 3.15 6.11 -8.83
CA GLY A 115 3.45 5.03 -7.91
C GLY A 115 4.19 3.89 -8.56
N LEU A 116 4.48 2.86 -7.77
CA LEU A 116 5.26 1.70 -8.20
C LEU A 116 4.43 0.82 -9.14
N LEU A 117 4.93 0.61 -10.35
CA LEU A 117 4.25 -0.08 -11.44
C LEU A 117 4.62 -1.57 -11.46
N SER A 118 4.06 -2.34 -10.56
CA SER A 118 4.21 -3.79 -10.48
C SER A 118 3.05 -4.45 -9.72
N ASP A 119 3.01 -5.77 -9.69
CA ASP A 119 2.11 -6.59 -8.89
C ASP A 119 2.77 -7.17 -7.63
N GLY A 120 3.97 -6.70 -7.28
CA GLY A 120 4.75 -7.19 -6.13
C GLY A 120 4.04 -7.10 -4.79
N GLY A 121 3.08 -6.18 -4.63
CA GLY A 121 2.19 -6.12 -3.47
C GLY A 121 2.85 -5.67 -2.16
N VAL A 122 4.08 -5.14 -2.22
CA VAL A 122 4.81 -4.65 -1.03
C VAL A 122 4.55 -3.16 -0.79
N HIS A 123 4.59 -2.34 -1.83
CA HIS A 123 4.39 -0.89 -1.75
C HIS A 123 3.12 -0.44 -2.46
N SER A 124 2.75 -1.14 -3.53
CA SER A 124 1.61 -0.84 -4.40
C SER A 124 1.11 -2.12 -5.06
N HIS A 125 0.06 -2.00 -5.85
CA HIS A 125 -0.35 -3.04 -6.79
C HIS A 125 -0.91 -2.39 -8.06
N ILE A 126 -0.50 -2.89 -9.23
CA ILE A 126 -0.90 -2.32 -10.54
C ILE A 126 -2.43 -2.28 -10.73
N ASN A 127 -3.17 -3.22 -10.15
CA ASN A 127 -4.63 -3.23 -10.20
C ASN A 127 -5.27 -2.00 -9.52
N HIS A 128 -4.59 -1.38 -8.55
CA HIS A 128 -5.07 -0.15 -7.92
C HIS A 128 -4.99 1.03 -8.90
N LEU A 129 -3.93 1.09 -9.71
CA LEU A 129 -3.82 2.05 -10.82
C LEU A 129 -4.94 1.83 -11.85
N PHE A 130 -5.19 0.58 -12.24
CA PHE A 130 -6.28 0.28 -13.18
C PHE A 130 -7.65 0.68 -12.63
N ALA A 131 -7.89 0.49 -11.33
CA ALA A 131 -9.12 0.93 -10.69
C ALA A 131 -9.27 2.47 -10.71
N LEU A 132 -8.18 3.21 -10.50
CA LEU A 132 -8.18 4.68 -10.61
C LEU A 132 -8.45 5.15 -12.04
N LEU A 133 -7.87 4.50 -13.05
CA LEU A 133 -8.14 4.81 -14.46
C LEU A 133 -9.63 4.57 -14.81
N LYS A 134 -10.19 3.44 -14.37
CA LYS A 134 -11.62 3.13 -14.57
C LYS A 134 -12.51 4.18 -13.90
N LEU A 135 -12.17 4.59 -12.68
CA LEU A 135 -12.91 5.62 -11.96
C LEU A 135 -12.82 6.98 -12.68
N ALA A 136 -11.61 7.40 -13.09
CA ALA A 136 -11.42 8.64 -13.85
C ALA A 136 -12.23 8.66 -15.15
N LYS A 137 -12.27 7.54 -15.87
CA LYS A 137 -13.09 7.37 -17.08
C LYS A 137 -14.58 7.45 -16.78
N LYS A 138 -15.04 6.76 -15.74
CA LYS A 138 -16.44 6.77 -15.29
C LYS A 138 -16.92 8.18 -14.97
N GLU A 139 -16.08 8.99 -14.33
CA GLU A 139 -16.36 10.38 -14.00
C GLU A 139 -16.16 11.35 -15.17
N GLY A 140 -15.73 10.86 -16.33
CA GLY A 140 -15.63 11.63 -17.57
C GLY A 140 -14.37 12.49 -17.71
N LEU A 141 -13.30 12.19 -16.96
CA LEU A 141 -12.00 12.83 -17.15
C LEU A 141 -11.34 12.41 -18.46
N THR A 142 -10.64 13.34 -19.10
CA THR A 142 -9.86 13.11 -20.31
C THR A 142 -8.37 13.40 -20.13
N LYS A 143 -8.02 14.32 -19.23
CA LYS A 143 -6.65 14.72 -18.93
C LYS A 143 -6.15 13.87 -17.74
N VAL A 144 -5.74 12.62 -18.00
CA VAL A 144 -5.24 11.68 -16.99
C VAL A 144 -3.85 11.20 -17.40
N TYR A 145 -2.85 11.46 -16.57
CA TYR A 145 -1.46 11.17 -16.87
C TYR A 145 -0.83 10.26 -15.81
N ILE A 146 0.03 9.35 -16.26
CA ILE A 146 0.67 8.36 -15.41
C ILE A 146 2.17 8.62 -15.35
N HIS A 147 2.71 8.63 -14.12
CA HIS A 147 4.15 8.66 -13.85
C HIS A 147 4.52 7.32 -13.21
N GLY A 148 5.01 6.38 -14.01
CA GLY A 148 5.28 5.01 -13.57
C GLY A 148 6.64 4.90 -12.89
N PHE A 149 6.67 4.35 -11.66
CA PHE A 149 7.91 3.98 -10.99
C PHE A 149 8.19 2.51 -11.24
N LEU A 150 9.34 2.18 -11.83
CA LEU A 150 9.72 0.81 -12.14
C LEU A 150 10.31 0.13 -10.92
N ASP A 151 9.99 -1.16 -10.73
CA ASP A 151 10.27 -1.90 -9.51
C ASP A 151 11.65 -2.59 -9.55
N GLY A 152 11.75 -3.80 -10.04
CA GLY A 152 12.99 -4.57 -10.10
C GLY A 152 13.54 -5.05 -8.76
N ARG A 153 12.78 -4.90 -7.66
CA ARG A 153 13.16 -5.28 -6.31
C ARG A 153 12.13 -6.16 -5.61
N ASP A 154 10.86 -5.79 -5.66
CA ASP A 154 9.75 -6.59 -5.14
C ASP A 154 9.31 -7.64 -6.17
N VAL A 155 9.69 -7.42 -7.44
CA VAL A 155 9.56 -8.33 -8.58
C VAL A 155 10.91 -8.46 -9.29
N GLY A 156 11.00 -9.30 -10.32
CA GLY A 156 12.23 -9.52 -11.09
C GLY A 156 12.83 -8.22 -11.68
N PRO A 157 14.16 -8.12 -11.79
CA PRO A 157 14.85 -6.88 -12.15
C PRO A 157 14.70 -6.45 -13.62
N GLN A 158 14.08 -7.26 -14.46
CA GLN A 158 13.83 -7.00 -15.88
C GLN A 158 12.38 -7.33 -16.27
N THR A 159 11.43 -6.88 -15.48
CA THR A 159 9.99 -7.12 -15.68
C THR A 159 9.20 -5.89 -16.11
N ALA A 160 9.84 -4.72 -16.17
CA ALA A 160 9.19 -3.45 -16.47
C ALA A 160 8.37 -3.48 -17.77
N LYS A 161 8.88 -4.11 -18.84
CA LYS A 161 8.14 -4.23 -20.10
C LYS A 161 6.81 -4.96 -19.95
N THR A 162 6.75 -5.99 -19.10
CA THR A 162 5.51 -6.71 -18.82
C THR A 162 4.45 -5.78 -18.24
N TYR A 163 4.80 -5.00 -17.23
CA TYR A 163 3.86 -4.08 -16.58
C TYR A 163 3.50 -2.87 -17.43
N ILE A 164 4.45 -2.34 -18.22
CA ILE A 164 4.17 -1.26 -19.19
C ILE A 164 3.20 -1.74 -20.26
N ASN A 165 3.37 -2.96 -20.80
CA ASN A 165 2.44 -3.52 -21.76
C ASN A 165 1.04 -3.74 -21.16
N GLN A 166 0.95 -4.30 -19.95
CA GLN A 166 -0.32 -4.43 -19.24
C GLN A 166 -1.01 -3.06 -19.03
N LEU A 167 -0.24 -2.04 -18.68
CA LEU A 167 -0.76 -0.67 -18.52
C LEU A 167 -1.25 -0.12 -19.86
N ASN A 168 -0.49 -0.27 -20.94
CA ASN A 168 -0.89 0.19 -22.28
C ASN A 168 -2.17 -0.50 -22.75
N ASP A 169 -2.29 -1.81 -22.52
CA ASP A 169 -3.50 -2.58 -22.86
C ASP A 169 -4.71 -2.07 -22.05
N GLN A 170 -4.54 -1.80 -20.76
CA GLN A 170 -5.61 -1.26 -19.92
C GLN A 170 -5.98 0.18 -20.30
N ILE A 171 -5.02 1.04 -20.63
CA ILE A 171 -5.29 2.40 -21.15
C ILE A 171 -6.13 2.32 -22.43
N LYS A 172 -5.77 1.41 -23.34
CA LYS A 172 -6.52 1.21 -24.59
C LYS A 172 -7.93 0.68 -24.35
N GLU A 173 -8.09 -0.28 -23.45
CA GLU A 173 -9.39 -0.86 -23.11
C GLU A 173 -10.31 0.16 -22.41
N ILE A 174 -9.79 0.87 -21.42
CA ILE A 174 -10.54 1.85 -20.62
C ILE A 174 -10.82 3.13 -21.45
N GLY A 175 -9.90 3.50 -22.32
CA GLY A 175 -9.99 4.67 -23.19
C GLY A 175 -9.69 5.99 -22.47
N VAL A 176 -8.84 5.97 -21.45
CA VAL A 176 -8.29 7.15 -20.76
C VAL A 176 -6.94 6.81 -20.14
N GLY A 177 -6.08 7.81 -20.05
CA GLY A 177 -4.74 7.73 -19.49
C GLY A 177 -3.65 7.81 -20.54
N GLU A 178 -2.53 8.44 -20.19
CA GLU A 178 -1.34 8.53 -21.03
C GLU A 178 -0.11 8.50 -20.12
N ILE A 179 0.93 7.74 -20.47
CA ILE A 179 2.17 7.69 -19.69
C ILE A 179 2.96 8.97 -19.99
N ALA A 180 3.27 9.76 -18.96
CA ALA A 180 3.99 11.02 -19.08
C ALA A 180 5.46 10.91 -18.65
N SER A 181 5.79 10.04 -17.72
CA SER A 181 7.18 9.78 -17.33
C SER A 181 7.38 8.38 -16.77
N ILE A 182 8.61 7.88 -16.86
CA ILE A 182 9.07 6.61 -16.27
C ILE A 182 10.32 6.87 -15.45
N SER A 183 10.41 6.24 -14.29
CA SER A 183 11.54 6.37 -13.37
C SER A 183 11.77 5.08 -12.59
N GLY A 184 13.00 4.62 -12.46
CA GLY A 184 13.30 3.55 -11.50
C GLY A 184 13.03 3.99 -10.06
N ARG A 185 12.58 3.05 -9.22
CA ARG A 185 12.27 3.31 -7.81
C ARG A 185 13.47 3.82 -6.99
N TYR A 186 14.68 3.57 -7.45
CA TYR A 186 15.90 4.10 -6.85
C TYR A 186 15.90 5.63 -6.75
N TYR A 187 15.24 6.32 -7.69
CA TYR A 187 15.09 7.77 -7.73
C TYR A 187 13.79 8.22 -7.08
N SER A 188 12.67 7.65 -7.49
CA SER A 188 11.33 8.13 -7.11
C SER A 188 10.84 7.60 -5.76
N MET A 189 11.52 6.60 -5.20
CA MET A 189 11.14 5.98 -3.93
C MET A 189 12.32 5.88 -2.95
N ASP A 190 13.19 6.89 -2.95
CA ASP A 190 14.25 6.99 -1.96
C ASP A 190 13.67 7.23 -0.56
N ARG A 191 14.32 6.68 0.47
CA ARG A 191 13.97 6.90 1.89
C ARG A 191 15.19 7.26 2.75
N ASP A 192 16.34 7.42 2.10
CA ASP A 192 17.63 7.60 2.77
C ASP A 192 18.14 9.05 2.66
N LYS A 193 17.22 9.99 2.33
CA LYS A 193 17.49 11.43 2.12
C LYS A 193 18.56 11.71 1.05
N ARG A 194 18.57 10.88 0.04
CA ARG A 194 19.39 11.08 -1.15
C ARG A 194 18.64 12.00 -2.11
N TRP A 195 18.66 13.26 -1.78
CA TRP A 195 17.91 14.29 -2.50
C TRP A 195 18.35 14.46 -3.93
N ASP A 196 19.62 14.19 -4.23
CA ASP A 196 20.17 14.11 -5.60
C ASP A 196 19.42 13.09 -6.50
N ARG A 197 18.82 12.05 -5.91
CA ARG A 197 18.00 11.07 -6.62
C ARG A 197 16.55 11.58 -6.76
N VAL A 198 15.97 12.00 -5.64
CA VAL A 198 14.57 12.47 -5.58
C VAL A 198 14.35 13.65 -6.50
N GLU A 199 15.31 14.59 -6.56
CA GLU A 199 15.25 15.76 -7.44
C GLU A 199 15.10 15.38 -8.91
N LYS A 200 15.81 14.35 -9.38
CA LYS A 200 15.70 13.92 -10.79
C LYS A 200 14.30 13.43 -11.13
N ALA A 201 13.68 12.63 -10.24
CA ALA A 201 12.31 12.17 -10.42
C ALA A 201 11.30 13.33 -10.35
N TYR A 202 11.50 14.24 -9.39
CA TYR A 202 10.69 15.45 -9.26
C TYR A 202 10.75 16.30 -10.52
N ARG A 203 11.95 16.60 -11.05
CA ARG A 203 12.13 17.43 -12.25
C ARG A 203 11.51 16.80 -13.49
N ALA A 204 11.58 15.49 -13.63
CA ALA A 204 10.92 14.80 -14.74
C ALA A 204 9.39 14.98 -14.68
N MET A 205 8.79 14.91 -13.50
CA MET A 205 7.33 15.05 -13.31
C MET A 205 6.86 16.51 -13.35
N ALA A 206 7.60 17.43 -12.69
CA ALA A 206 7.18 18.82 -12.54
C ALA A 206 7.59 19.71 -13.72
N TYR A 207 8.74 19.44 -14.33
CA TYR A 207 9.30 20.30 -15.38
C TYR A 207 9.41 19.63 -16.75
N GLY A 208 9.27 18.30 -16.82
CA GLY A 208 9.55 17.55 -18.03
C GLY A 208 11.05 17.55 -18.38
N GLU A 209 11.91 17.60 -17.37
CA GLU A 209 13.35 17.60 -17.51
C GLU A 209 13.92 16.18 -17.35
N GLY A 210 14.78 15.78 -18.28
CA GLY A 210 15.41 14.46 -18.28
C GLY A 210 15.57 13.89 -19.69
N PRO A 211 16.12 12.68 -19.83
CA PRO A 211 16.13 11.98 -21.11
C PRO A 211 14.70 11.87 -21.66
N SER A 212 14.54 12.09 -22.95
CA SER A 212 13.25 12.18 -23.61
C SER A 212 13.06 11.05 -24.62
N TYR A 213 11.90 10.39 -24.58
CA TYR A 213 11.56 9.25 -25.42
C TYR A 213 10.14 9.35 -25.95
N ARG A 214 9.82 8.59 -27.01
CA ARG A 214 8.49 8.54 -27.59
C ARG A 214 7.52 7.62 -26.85
N SER A 215 8.05 6.62 -26.21
CA SER A 215 7.24 5.68 -25.44
C SER A 215 7.96 5.21 -24.17
N ALA A 216 7.20 4.70 -23.21
CA ALA A 216 7.74 4.08 -22.00
C ALA A 216 8.58 2.82 -22.30
N LEU A 217 8.26 2.10 -23.39
CA LEU A 217 9.04 0.94 -23.83
C LEU A 217 10.41 1.35 -24.36
N ASP A 218 10.50 2.47 -25.10
CA ASP A 218 11.79 2.97 -25.59
C ASP A 218 12.73 3.35 -24.45
N VAL A 219 12.20 3.91 -23.34
CA VAL A 219 12.98 4.16 -22.11
C VAL A 219 13.61 2.88 -21.60
N VAL A 220 12.81 1.81 -21.50
CA VAL A 220 13.28 0.54 -20.95
C VAL A 220 14.23 -0.17 -21.93
N ASP A 221 13.97 -0.10 -23.23
CA ASP A 221 14.82 -0.69 -24.25
C ASP A 221 16.21 -0.07 -24.25
N ASP A 222 16.29 1.25 -24.26
CA ASP A 222 17.56 1.98 -24.19
C ASP A 222 18.30 1.71 -22.87
N SER A 223 17.56 1.73 -21.77
CA SER A 223 18.14 1.46 -20.44
C SER A 223 18.75 0.06 -20.36
N TYR A 224 18.04 -0.96 -20.83
CA TYR A 224 18.51 -2.35 -20.81
C TYR A 224 19.70 -2.57 -21.76
N ALA A 225 19.72 -1.90 -22.92
CA ALA A 225 20.84 -1.92 -23.83
C ALA A 225 22.13 -1.38 -23.18
N ASN A 226 21.98 -0.47 -22.21
CA ASN A 226 23.08 0.11 -21.42
C ASN A 226 23.33 -0.64 -20.09
N GLY A 227 22.70 -1.82 -19.86
CA GLY A 227 22.88 -2.63 -18.65
C GLY A 227 22.24 -2.04 -17.39
N ILE A 228 21.32 -1.09 -17.55
CA ILE A 228 20.59 -0.45 -16.46
C ILE A 228 19.18 -1.06 -16.41
N TYR A 229 18.85 -1.74 -15.32
CA TYR A 229 17.59 -2.45 -15.16
C TYR A 229 16.57 -1.66 -14.33
N ASP A 230 15.36 -2.15 -14.23
CA ASP A 230 14.14 -1.53 -13.71
C ASP A 230 14.36 -0.58 -12.54
N GLU A 231 14.96 -1.07 -11.45
CA GLU A 231 15.17 -0.28 -10.22
C GLU A 231 15.95 1.02 -10.48
N PHE A 232 16.89 0.99 -11.42
CA PHE A 232 17.87 2.05 -11.66
C PHE A 232 17.62 2.86 -12.93
N VAL A 233 16.51 2.64 -13.62
CA VAL A 233 16.15 3.41 -14.82
C VAL A 233 16.09 4.90 -14.49
N ILE A 234 16.87 5.68 -15.22
CA ILE A 234 16.96 7.14 -15.02
C ILE A 234 15.59 7.78 -15.27
N PRO A 235 15.15 8.73 -14.42
CA PRO A 235 13.89 9.44 -14.63
C PRO A 235 13.84 10.06 -16.03
N SER A 236 12.88 9.62 -16.82
CA SER A 236 12.76 9.92 -18.26
C SER A 236 11.36 10.42 -18.59
N VAL A 237 11.29 11.32 -19.54
CA VAL A 237 10.07 12.01 -19.96
C VAL A 237 9.55 11.42 -21.27
N ILE A 238 8.26 11.20 -21.35
CA ILE A 238 7.60 10.80 -22.60
C ILE A 238 7.15 12.06 -23.35
N THR A 239 7.46 12.12 -24.63
CA THR A 239 7.22 13.31 -25.46
C THR A 239 6.28 13.03 -26.62
N LYS A 240 5.50 14.05 -26.96
CA LYS A 240 4.66 14.11 -28.16
C LYS A 240 5.51 14.21 -29.42
N GLU A 241 4.89 14.08 -30.60
CA GLU A 241 5.58 14.17 -31.89
C GLU A 241 6.35 15.50 -32.09
N ASN A 242 5.85 16.58 -31.51
CA ASN A 242 6.50 17.89 -31.54
C ASN A 242 7.69 18.04 -30.55
N GLY A 243 7.99 17.00 -29.77
CA GLY A 243 9.08 17.01 -28.77
C GLY A 243 8.70 17.57 -27.41
N GLU A 244 7.49 18.10 -27.24
CA GLU A 244 7.01 18.57 -25.94
C GLU A 244 6.67 17.39 -25.02
N PRO A 245 6.85 17.51 -23.69
CA PRO A 245 6.39 16.51 -22.74
C PRO A 245 4.89 16.21 -22.93
N VAL A 246 4.51 14.94 -22.78
CA VAL A 246 3.10 14.52 -22.79
C VAL A 246 2.33 15.32 -21.75
N ALA A 247 2.84 15.39 -20.53
CA ALA A 247 2.32 16.25 -19.48
C ALA A 247 3.40 16.57 -18.43
N LYS A 248 3.13 17.64 -17.67
CA LYS A 248 3.87 18.04 -16.47
C LYS A 248 2.85 18.34 -15.39
N ILE A 249 3.19 18.08 -14.13
CA ILE A 249 2.37 18.48 -12.99
C ILE A 249 2.42 20.01 -12.87
N GLN A 250 1.27 20.66 -12.87
CA GLN A 250 1.12 22.11 -12.85
C GLN A 250 0.29 22.59 -11.66
N ASP A 251 0.29 23.89 -11.42
CA ASP A 251 -0.51 24.51 -10.38
C ASP A 251 -1.98 24.10 -10.45
N GLY A 252 -2.52 23.66 -9.33
CA GLY A 252 -3.91 23.31 -9.18
C GLY A 252 -4.30 21.94 -9.74
N ASP A 253 -3.36 21.17 -10.30
CA ASP A 253 -3.63 19.80 -10.73
C ASP A 253 -3.95 18.88 -9.57
N SER A 254 -4.65 17.79 -9.86
CA SER A 254 -4.88 16.71 -8.92
C SER A 254 -3.81 15.63 -9.07
N VAL A 255 -3.36 15.10 -7.94
CA VAL A 255 -2.37 14.04 -7.88
C VAL A 255 -2.88 12.92 -6.99
N ILE A 256 -2.81 11.66 -7.42
CA ILE A 256 -3.06 10.49 -6.58
C ILE A 256 -1.82 9.61 -6.58
N PHE A 257 -1.20 9.47 -5.40
CA PHE A 257 -0.11 8.54 -5.18
C PHE A 257 -0.66 7.20 -4.70
N TYR A 258 -0.67 6.20 -5.58
CA TYR A 258 -1.36 4.92 -5.31
C TYR A 258 -0.52 3.89 -4.53
N ASN A 259 0.65 4.23 -4.02
CA ASN A 259 1.35 3.39 -3.05
C ASN A 259 0.60 3.39 -1.71
N PHE A 260 0.48 2.21 -1.09
CA PHE A 260 -0.14 2.06 0.24
C PHE A 260 0.86 1.94 1.38
N ARG A 261 2.14 1.66 1.10
CA ARG A 261 3.20 1.61 2.10
C ARG A 261 3.94 2.95 2.16
N PRO A 262 4.01 3.61 3.34
CA PRO A 262 4.43 5.00 3.45
C PRO A 262 5.93 5.23 3.34
N ASP A 263 6.77 4.33 3.85
CA ASP A 263 8.20 4.56 4.11
C ASP A 263 9.00 5.12 2.91
N ARG A 264 8.65 4.72 1.69
CA ARG A 264 9.28 5.20 0.45
C ARG A 264 8.42 6.19 -0.35
N ALA A 265 7.27 6.58 0.20
CA ALA A 265 6.41 7.58 -0.42
C ALA A 265 6.66 8.99 0.15
N ILE A 266 7.17 9.10 1.36
CA ILE A 266 7.28 10.36 2.11
C ILE A 266 8.13 11.39 1.39
N GLN A 267 9.34 11.03 0.94
CA GLN A 267 10.28 12.03 0.41
C GLN A 267 9.78 12.67 -0.88
N ILE A 268 9.37 11.89 -1.86
CA ILE A 268 8.85 12.43 -3.12
C ILE A 268 7.53 13.20 -2.90
N SER A 269 6.66 12.77 -1.96
CA SER A 269 5.46 13.52 -1.61
C SER A 269 5.79 14.89 -1.02
N ASN A 270 6.77 14.97 -0.12
CA ASN A 270 7.20 16.23 0.48
C ASN A 270 7.70 17.24 -0.56
N THR A 271 8.28 16.79 -1.67
CA THR A 271 8.72 17.71 -2.74
C THR A 271 7.56 18.45 -3.37
N PHE A 272 6.37 17.85 -3.41
CA PHE A 272 5.16 18.45 -3.98
C PHE A 272 4.28 19.16 -2.95
N THR A 273 4.25 18.68 -1.71
CA THR A 273 3.24 19.11 -0.72
C THR A 273 3.77 19.96 0.41
N ASN A 274 5.00 19.71 0.85
CA ASN A 274 5.54 20.42 2.01
C ASN A 274 5.96 21.85 1.63
N LYS A 275 5.30 22.84 2.22
CA LYS A 275 5.60 24.29 2.00
C LYS A 275 6.97 24.68 2.54
N ASP A 276 7.46 23.96 3.56
CA ASP A 276 8.75 24.22 4.19
C ASP A 276 9.89 23.37 3.65
N PHE A 277 9.66 22.68 2.52
CA PHE A 277 10.70 21.89 1.87
C PHE A 277 11.88 22.75 1.42
N ARG A 278 13.11 22.34 1.80
CA ARG A 278 14.37 23.09 1.54
C ARG A 278 15.54 22.17 1.14
N ASP A 279 15.31 20.89 0.98
CA ASP A 279 16.39 19.91 0.77
C ASP A 279 17.02 20.02 -0.65
N PHE A 280 16.30 20.59 -1.63
CA PHE A 280 16.82 21.06 -2.90
C PHE A 280 15.97 22.23 -3.43
N ASP A 281 16.49 22.96 -4.41
CA ASP A 281 15.74 24.04 -5.07
C ASP A 281 14.69 23.48 -6.03
N ARG A 282 13.42 23.66 -5.67
CA ARG A 282 12.28 23.23 -6.52
C ARG A 282 12.08 24.09 -7.77
N GLY A 283 12.83 25.19 -7.91
CA GLY A 283 12.64 26.18 -8.98
C GLY A 283 11.52 27.19 -8.67
N GLU A 284 11.54 28.33 -9.33
CA GLU A 284 10.58 29.42 -9.09
C GLU A 284 9.13 29.03 -9.44
N ASN A 285 8.96 28.23 -10.47
CA ASN A 285 7.66 27.82 -11.03
C ASN A 285 7.28 26.39 -10.57
N TYR A 286 7.64 25.99 -9.34
CA TYR A 286 7.23 24.68 -8.85
C TYR A 286 5.71 24.60 -8.69
N PRO A 287 5.08 23.42 -8.95
CA PRO A 287 3.63 23.27 -8.84
C PRO A 287 3.14 23.53 -7.42
N LYS A 288 2.10 24.37 -7.32
CA LYS A 288 1.47 24.79 -6.06
C LYS A 288 -0.01 24.42 -6.08
N ASN A 289 -0.65 24.50 -4.91
CA ASN A 289 -2.09 24.29 -4.77
C ASN A 289 -2.60 22.96 -5.36
N LEU A 290 -1.77 21.93 -5.29
CA LEU A 290 -2.13 20.60 -5.77
C LEU A 290 -3.22 20.00 -4.89
N HIS A 291 -4.20 19.35 -5.51
CA HIS A 291 -5.09 18.44 -4.79
C HIS A 291 -4.40 17.08 -4.67
N PHE A 292 -3.53 16.95 -3.67
CA PHE A 292 -2.67 15.78 -3.51
C PHE A 292 -3.33 14.72 -2.62
N VAL A 293 -3.47 13.51 -3.13
CA VAL A 293 -4.06 12.36 -2.44
C VAL A 293 -3.02 11.28 -2.21
N CYS A 294 -2.85 10.92 -0.94
CA CYS A 294 -2.13 9.73 -0.51
C CYS A 294 -3.11 8.55 -0.40
N LEU A 295 -2.75 7.38 -0.93
CA LEU A 295 -3.62 6.21 -0.80
C LEU A 295 -3.85 5.84 0.68
N THR A 296 -2.79 5.89 1.49
CA THR A 296 -2.82 5.76 2.96
C THR A 296 -2.14 6.97 3.59
N HIS A 297 -2.21 7.09 4.90
CA HIS A 297 -1.44 8.13 5.61
C HIS A 297 0.07 7.85 5.50
N PHE A 298 0.83 8.80 4.94
CA PHE A 298 2.27 8.64 4.76
C PHE A 298 3.08 9.23 5.92
N SER A 299 2.83 10.47 6.29
CA SER A 299 3.52 11.19 7.36
C SER A 299 2.79 12.50 7.66
N GLU A 300 2.96 13.02 8.86
CA GLU A 300 2.49 14.36 9.26
C GLU A 300 3.16 15.50 8.46
N THR A 301 4.30 15.22 7.81
CA THR A 301 5.00 16.22 6.99
C THR A 301 4.45 16.31 5.57
N VAL A 302 3.59 15.36 5.15
CA VAL A 302 2.97 15.34 3.82
C VAL A 302 1.61 15.99 3.91
N ASP A 303 1.48 17.20 3.34
CA ASP A 303 0.21 17.94 3.28
C ASP A 303 -0.64 17.38 2.14
N GLY A 304 -1.45 16.36 2.43
CA GLY A 304 -2.27 15.66 1.44
C GLY A 304 -3.50 15.01 2.06
N TYR A 305 -4.50 14.80 1.22
CA TYR A 305 -5.72 14.06 1.60
C TYR A 305 -5.43 12.56 1.66
N VAL A 306 -6.07 11.84 2.55
CA VAL A 306 -5.86 10.39 2.76
C VAL A 306 -7.10 9.61 2.34
N ALA A 307 -6.95 8.74 1.33
CA ALA A 307 -8.06 7.95 0.80
C ALA A 307 -8.47 6.80 1.74
N PHE A 308 -7.49 6.06 2.26
CA PHE A 308 -7.70 4.99 3.23
C PHE A 308 -7.09 5.38 4.56
N LYS A 309 -7.85 6.10 5.37
CA LYS A 309 -7.41 6.54 6.71
C LYS A 309 -7.06 5.34 7.60
N PRO A 310 -6.12 5.49 8.56
CA PRO A 310 -5.86 4.47 9.57
C PRO A 310 -7.17 4.02 10.24
N ILE A 311 -7.30 2.73 10.48
CA ILE A 311 -8.46 2.18 11.19
C ILE A 311 -8.17 2.20 12.67
N ASN A 312 -9.00 2.89 13.46
CA ASN A 312 -9.04 2.73 14.88
C ASN A 312 -9.71 1.41 15.23
N LEU A 313 -9.02 0.57 15.95
CA LEU A 313 -9.56 -0.72 16.40
C LEU A 313 -10.16 -0.57 17.80
N ASP A 314 -11.34 0.03 17.85
CA ASP A 314 -12.13 0.14 19.09
C ASP A 314 -12.82 -1.20 19.42
N ASN A 315 -13.21 -1.36 20.67
CA ASN A 315 -13.86 -2.55 21.20
C ASN A 315 -12.99 -3.81 21.07
N THR A 316 -11.69 -3.68 21.30
CA THR A 316 -10.82 -4.84 21.43
C THR A 316 -11.18 -5.64 22.70
N VAL A 317 -10.82 -6.92 22.75
CA VAL A 317 -11.13 -7.78 23.89
C VAL A 317 -10.67 -7.17 25.21
N GLY A 318 -9.49 -6.55 25.26
CA GLY A 318 -8.97 -5.88 26.46
C GLY A 318 -9.80 -4.67 26.86
N GLU A 319 -10.21 -3.88 25.91
CA GLU A 319 -11.07 -2.71 26.13
C GLU A 319 -12.45 -3.11 26.66
N VAL A 320 -13.09 -4.11 26.03
CA VAL A 320 -14.40 -4.60 26.45
C VAL A 320 -14.36 -5.18 27.86
N LEU A 321 -13.34 -5.98 28.20
CA LEU A 321 -13.16 -6.50 29.55
C LEU A 321 -12.99 -5.39 30.58
N SER A 322 -12.18 -4.39 30.26
CA SER A 322 -11.96 -3.19 31.10
C SER A 322 -13.25 -2.41 31.34
N GLN A 323 -14.03 -2.13 30.26
CA GLN A 323 -15.32 -1.43 30.35
C GLN A 323 -16.33 -2.16 31.25
N HIS A 324 -16.23 -3.49 31.35
CA HIS A 324 -17.07 -4.30 32.26
C HIS A 324 -16.47 -4.48 33.65
N GLY A 325 -15.38 -3.78 33.98
CA GLY A 325 -14.73 -3.85 35.30
C GLY A 325 -14.10 -5.20 35.60
N LEU A 326 -13.76 -5.97 34.57
CA LEU A 326 -13.13 -7.28 34.69
C LEU A 326 -11.60 -7.11 34.73
N LYS A 327 -10.96 -7.92 35.55
CA LYS A 327 -9.48 -7.97 35.61
C LYS A 327 -8.97 -8.92 34.54
N GLN A 328 -7.85 -8.59 33.94
CA GLN A 328 -7.21 -9.39 32.90
C GLN A 328 -5.71 -9.54 33.17
N LEU A 329 -5.21 -10.74 32.94
CA LEU A 329 -3.78 -11.05 32.93
C LEU A 329 -3.39 -11.49 31.53
N ARG A 330 -2.34 -10.90 30.99
CA ARG A 330 -1.72 -11.27 29.72
C ARG A 330 -0.30 -11.73 30.00
N ILE A 331 0.01 -12.94 29.57
CA ILE A 331 1.31 -13.56 29.83
C ILE A 331 1.74 -14.35 28.60
N ALA A 332 3.01 -14.25 28.26
CA ALA A 332 3.62 -15.00 27.18
C ALA A 332 5.13 -15.14 27.41
N GLU A 333 5.80 -15.94 26.61
CA GLU A 333 7.25 -15.90 26.51
C GLU A 333 7.72 -14.60 25.87
N THR A 334 9.02 -14.29 25.95
CA THR A 334 9.59 -12.98 25.63
C THR A 334 9.26 -12.50 24.22
N GLU A 335 9.37 -13.36 23.20
CA GLU A 335 9.08 -12.97 21.81
C GLU A 335 7.59 -12.74 21.52
N LYS A 336 6.71 -13.29 22.36
CA LYS A 336 5.25 -13.16 22.24
C LYS A 336 4.67 -12.04 23.10
N TYR A 337 5.51 -11.32 23.86
CA TYR A 337 5.07 -10.16 24.63
C TYR A 337 4.32 -9.12 23.79
N PRO A 338 4.85 -8.61 22.64
CA PRO A 338 4.12 -7.67 21.80
C PRO A 338 2.81 -8.25 21.25
N HIS A 339 2.77 -9.56 20.98
CA HIS A 339 1.59 -10.18 20.40
C HIS A 339 0.41 -10.19 21.36
N VAL A 340 0.63 -10.57 22.64
CA VAL A 340 -0.43 -10.57 23.65
C VAL A 340 -0.75 -9.19 24.23
N THR A 341 0.07 -8.18 23.98
CA THR A 341 -0.13 -6.79 24.41
C THR A 341 -0.51 -5.89 23.25
N PHE A 342 0.45 -5.36 22.49
CA PHE A 342 0.26 -4.39 21.43
C PHE A 342 -0.69 -4.88 20.32
N PHE A 343 -0.39 -6.03 19.69
CA PHE A 343 -1.23 -6.53 18.60
C PHE A 343 -2.63 -6.91 19.08
N MET A 344 -2.73 -7.60 20.22
CA MET A 344 -4.03 -8.00 20.79
C MET A 344 -4.85 -6.81 21.30
N SER A 345 -4.21 -5.66 21.51
CA SER A 345 -4.86 -4.38 21.85
C SER A 345 -5.14 -3.49 20.64
N GLY A 346 -5.06 -4.04 19.42
CA GLY A 346 -5.37 -3.29 18.20
C GLY A 346 -4.30 -2.26 17.82
N GLY A 347 -3.03 -2.48 18.21
CA GLY A 347 -1.93 -1.55 17.97
C GLY A 347 -1.79 -0.46 19.05
N ARG A 348 -2.48 -0.61 20.18
CA ARG A 348 -2.39 0.30 21.33
C ARG A 348 -1.32 -0.17 22.32
N GLU A 349 -0.38 0.73 22.64
CA GLU A 349 0.66 0.45 23.64
C GLU A 349 0.17 0.64 25.07
N ALA A 350 -0.73 1.62 25.29
CA ALA A 350 -1.25 1.92 26.61
C ALA A 350 -2.10 0.77 27.18
N GLU A 351 -1.87 0.45 28.43
CA GLU A 351 -2.63 -0.58 29.16
C GLU A 351 -4.10 -0.18 29.35
N PHE A 352 -4.96 -1.18 29.52
CA PHE A 352 -6.34 -0.97 29.91
C PHE A 352 -6.46 -1.09 31.44
N PRO A 353 -7.34 -0.30 32.09
CA PRO A 353 -7.65 -0.49 33.51
C PRO A 353 -8.13 -1.92 33.81
N GLY A 354 -7.63 -2.53 34.90
CA GLY A 354 -7.96 -3.89 35.32
C GLY A 354 -6.89 -4.88 34.94
#